data_a5a7755c564e558e7388f35b902ec5b0
#
_entry.id   a5a7755c564e558e7388f35b902ec5b0
#
_cell.length_a   1.000
_cell.length_b   1.000
_cell.length_c   1.000
_cell.angle_alpha   90.00
_cell.angle_beta   90.00
_cell.angle_gamma   90.00
#
_symmetry.space_group_name_H-M   'P 1'
#
loop_
_entity.id
_entity.type
_entity.pdbx_description
1 polymer ?
#
loop_
_entity_poly.entity_id
_entity_poly.type
_entity_poly.pdbx_seq_one_letter_code
_entity_poly.pdbx_strand_id
1 'polypeptide(L)'
;DCNNASKPYGWRWVKGAQGDIPGIGMAEALSLKLMEGCMTPLLPNAIMSTLKPRLLQAEKLLNEKSSSNLHARWVDKIRTVTPTLPLCAPEINEVILEQIQEALLQDKQLEAHYQSSTSVEPKKYRLNPLALIQRGPVTYLAATVQPFADVRLFALHRFSKADMTKEPITCQ
;
A
#
# COMPACT_ATOMS: atom_id res chain seq x y z
N ASP A 1 -18.77 26.09 -24.49
CA ASP A 1 -19.65 26.77 -25.40
C ASP A 1 -19.28 26.45 -26.83
N CYS A 2 -20.31 26.25 -27.66
CA CYS A 2 -20.15 26.02 -29.08
C CYS A 2 -20.63 27.26 -29.81
N ASN A 3 -19.81 27.82 -30.72
CA ASN A 3 -20.23 28.89 -31.57
C ASN A 3 -20.91 28.35 -32.83
N ASN A 4 -22.22 28.40 -32.88
CA ASN A 4 -23.05 27.94 -34.00
C ASN A 4 -23.34 29.04 -35.05
N ALA A 5 -22.78 30.23 -34.90
CA ALA A 5 -23.12 31.39 -35.75
C ALA A 5 -22.43 31.39 -37.11
N SER A 6 -21.31 30.72 -37.30
CA SER A 6 -20.61 30.64 -38.59
C SER A 6 -19.68 29.42 -38.69
N LYS A 7 -19.47 28.91 -39.91
CA LYS A 7 -18.47 27.85 -40.17
C LYS A 7 -17.08 28.49 -40.38
N PRO A 8 -15.98 27.87 -39.90
CA PRO A 8 -15.92 26.64 -39.12
C PRO A 8 -16.37 26.84 -37.67
N TYR A 9 -17.11 25.86 -37.12
CA TYR A 9 -17.54 25.86 -35.71
C TYR A 9 -16.35 25.78 -34.78
N GLY A 10 -16.22 26.77 -33.87
CA GLY A 10 -15.15 26.80 -32.88
C GLY A 10 -15.62 26.31 -31.53
N TRP A 11 -14.76 25.51 -30.86
CA TRP A 11 -14.95 25.10 -29.48
C TRP A 11 -13.98 25.89 -28.60
N ARG A 12 -14.48 26.41 -27.51
CA ARG A 12 -13.64 27.04 -26.48
C ARG A 12 -14.16 26.67 -25.08
N TRP A 13 -13.25 26.58 -24.15
CA TRP A 13 -13.64 26.44 -22.75
C TRP A 13 -14.28 27.72 -22.24
N VAL A 14 -15.38 27.56 -21.49
CA VAL A 14 -15.98 28.69 -20.76
C VAL A 14 -15.00 29.11 -19.68
N LYS A 15 -14.77 30.43 -19.54
CA LYS A 15 -13.86 30.98 -18.54
C LYS A 15 -14.36 30.57 -17.14
N GLY A 16 -13.57 29.78 -16.41
CA GLY A 16 -13.93 29.22 -15.10
C GLY A 16 -14.60 27.82 -15.12
N ALA A 17 -14.85 27.24 -16.30
CA ALA A 17 -15.30 25.85 -16.36
C ALA A 17 -14.15 24.93 -15.92
N GLN A 18 -14.36 24.22 -14.81
CA GLN A 18 -13.54 23.08 -14.43
C GLN A 18 -14.09 21.88 -15.21
N GLY A 19 -13.48 21.57 -16.34
CA GLY A 19 -13.72 20.30 -17.01
C GLY A 19 -12.96 19.20 -16.29
N ASP A 20 -13.64 18.17 -15.88
CA ASP A 20 -13.00 16.92 -15.48
C ASP A 20 -12.37 16.30 -16.75
N ILE A 21 -11.16 16.74 -17.06
CA ILE A 21 -10.36 16.11 -18.09
C ILE A 21 -9.94 14.77 -17.49
N PRO A 22 -10.14 13.64 -18.20
CA PRO A 22 -9.65 12.35 -17.73
C PRO A 22 -8.13 12.39 -17.61
N GLY A 23 -7.63 12.72 -16.45
CA GLY A 23 -6.21 12.88 -16.14
C GLY A 23 -6.01 13.22 -14.67
N ILE A 24 -4.84 12.90 -14.17
CA ILE A 24 -4.47 13.19 -12.77
C ILE A 24 -4.06 14.66 -12.68
N GLY A 25 -4.65 15.41 -11.73
CA GLY A 25 -4.23 16.76 -11.40
C GLY A 25 -2.87 16.78 -10.70
N MET A 26 -2.14 17.92 -10.76
CA MET A 26 -0.82 18.05 -10.12
C MET A 26 -0.85 17.78 -8.60
N ALA A 27 -1.89 18.27 -7.91
CA ALA A 27 -2.06 18.03 -6.47
C ALA A 27 -2.35 16.57 -6.16
N GLU A 28 -3.15 15.91 -7.00
CA GLU A 28 -3.44 14.47 -6.89
C GLU A 28 -2.17 13.66 -7.16
N ALA A 29 -1.41 13.99 -8.20
CA ALA A 29 -0.14 13.31 -8.51
C ALA A 29 0.86 13.42 -7.37
N LEU A 30 1.00 14.60 -6.77
CA LEU A 30 1.84 14.81 -5.60
C LEU A 30 1.39 13.97 -4.40
N SER A 31 0.09 13.96 -4.13
CA SER A 31 -0.48 13.18 -3.02
C SER A 31 -0.26 11.70 -3.21
N LEU A 32 -0.52 11.15 -4.40
CA LEU A 32 -0.29 9.75 -4.73
C LEU A 32 1.19 9.37 -4.55
N LYS A 33 2.12 10.23 -5.01
CA LYS A 33 3.56 9.95 -4.86
C LYS A 33 4.02 9.95 -3.41
N LEU A 34 3.53 10.87 -2.59
CA LEU A 34 3.85 10.91 -1.16
C LEU A 34 3.25 9.70 -0.39
N MET A 35 2.04 9.30 -0.77
CA MET A 35 1.38 8.14 -0.15
C MET A 35 2.03 6.81 -0.54
N GLU A 36 2.53 6.68 -1.76
CA GLU A 36 3.14 5.45 -2.28
C GLU A 36 4.19 4.89 -1.32
N GLY A 37 5.14 5.73 -0.87
CA GLY A 37 6.21 5.32 0.01
C GLY A 37 5.75 4.83 1.40
N CYS A 38 4.61 5.30 1.89
CA CYS A 38 4.09 4.94 3.20
C CYS A 38 3.11 3.76 3.17
N MET A 39 2.34 3.64 2.10
CA MET A 39 1.19 2.74 2.06
C MET A 39 1.46 1.42 1.33
N THR A 40 2.45 1.38 0.45
CA THR A 40 2.76 0.19 -0.36
C THR A 40 2.88 -1.10 0.47
N PRO A 41 3.60 -1.14 1.60
CA PRO A 41 3.74 -2.39 2.38
C PRO A 41 2.46 -2.81 3.12
N LEU A 42 1.45 -1.92 3.20
CA LEU A 42 0.22 -2.16 3.96
C LEU A 42 -0.98 -2.47 3.05
N LEU A 43 -0.89 -2.12 1.76
CA LEU A 43 -2.00 -2.33 0.82
C LEU A 43 -1.97 -3.73 0.21
N PRO A 44 -3.14 -4.40 0.13
CA PRO A 44 -3.28 -5.66 -0.60
C PRO A 44 -2.85 -5.53 -2.07
N ASN A 45 -2.21 -6.56 -2.61
CA ASN A 45 -1.75 -6.60 -4.01
C ASN A 45 -2.87 -6.33 -5.02
N ALA A 46 -4.09 -6.80 -4.74
CA ALA A 46 -5.25 -6.53 -5.58
C ALA A 46 -5.56 -5.02 -5.68
N ILE A 47 -5.44 -4.29 -4.57
CA ILE A 47 -5.63 -2.83 -4.53
C ILE A 47 -4.44 -2.14 -5.21
N MET A 48 -3.21 -2.58 -4.93
CA MET A 48 -2.01 -2.04 -5.55
C MET A 48 -2.02 -2.20 -7.08
N SER A 49 -2.46 -3.33 -7.60
CA SER A 49 -2.58 -3.55 -9.05
C SER A 49 -3.56 -2.55 -9.70
N THR A 50 -4.64 -2.21 -9.01
CA THR A 50 -5.61 -1.20 -9.46
C THR A 50 -5.05 0.22 -9.41
N LEU A 51 -4.23 0.54 -8.41
CA LEU A 51 -3.61 1.86 -8.23
C LEU A 51 -2.39 2.08 -9.11
N LYS A 52 -1.67 1.03 -9.47
CA LYS A 52 -0.41 1.10 -10.23
C LYS A 52 -0.48 1.96 -11.50
N PRO A 53 -1.51 1.87 -12.37
CA PRO A 53 -1.61 2.75 -13.53
C PRO A 53 -1.69 4.23 -13.16
N ARG A 54 -2.40 4.57 -12.07
CA ARG A 54 -2.50 5.96 -11.58
C ARG A 54 -1.21 6.45 -10.97
N LEU A 55 -0.49 5.61 -10.23
CA LEU A 55 0.84 5.93 -9.69
C LEU A 55 1.83 6.23 -10.82
N LEU A 56 1.83 5.41 -11.89
CA LEU A 56 2.68 5.65 -13.07
C LEU A 56 2.32 6.95 -13.79
N GLN A 57 1.02 7.27 -13.92
CA GLN A 57 0.58 8.54 -14.50
C GLN A 57 1.01 9.74 -13.64
N ALA A 58 0.89 9.60 -12.31
CA ALA A 58 1.34 10.62 -11.37
C ALA A 58 2.84 10.88 -11.47
N GLU A 59 3.64 9.83 -11.51
CA GLU A 59 5.09 9.92 -11.65
C GLU A 59 5.49 10.60 -12.98
N LYS A 60 4.86 10.18 -14.09
CA LYS A 60 5.09 10.79 -15.40
C LYS A 60 4.79 12.30 -15.38
N LEU A 61 3.63 12.68 -14.85
CA LEU A 61 3.21 14.08 -14.77
C LEU A 61 4.17 14.93 -13.91
N LEU A 62 4.62 14.39 -12.77
CA LEU A 62 5.57 15.06 -11.89
C LEU A 62 6.94 15.24 -12.57
N ASN A 63 7.43 14.22 -13.28
CA ASN A 63 8.70 14.27 -13.99
C ASN A 63 8.66 15.26 -15.17
N GLU A 64 7.60 15.26 -15.98
CA GLU A 64 7.44 16.17 -17.10
C GLU A 64 7.39 17.64 -16.67
N LYS A 65 6.88 17.93 -15.48
CA LYS A 65 6.70 19.27 -14.95
C LYS A 65 7.68 19.66 -13.84
N SER A 66 8.68 18.84 -13.56
CA SER A 66 9.64 19.05 -12.47
C SER A 66 10.42 20.36 -12.60
N SER A 67 10.72 20.82 -13.84
CA SER A 67 11.46 22.06 -14.08
C SER A 67 10.60 23.34 -14.00
N SER A 68 9.30 23.25 -14.24
CA SER A 68 8.43 24.41 -14.42
C SER A 68 7.37 24.59 -13.34
N ASN A 69 7.10 23.55 -12.52
CA ASN A 69 6.01 23.59 -11.55
C ASN A 69 6.52 23.47 -10.10
N LEU A 70 6.09 24.40 -9.25
CA LEU A 70 6.47 24.43 -7.82
C LEU A 70 6.01 23.18 -7.07
N HIS A 71 4.86 22.60 -7.39
CA HIS A 71 4.34 21.40 -6.74
C HIS A 71 5.14 20.15 -7.12
N ALA A 72 5.59 20.04 -8.38
CA ALA A 72 6.44 18.93 -8.79
C ALA A 72 7.80 18.95 -8.06
N ARG A 73 8.39 20.15 -7.87
CA ARG A 73 9.64 20.35 -7.10
C ARG A 73 9.47 20.10 -5.60
N TRP A 74 8.24 20.08 -5.09
CA TRP A 74 7.97 19.83 -3.68
C TRP A 74 8.36 18.41 -3.25
N VAL A 75 8.20 17.41 -4.13
CA VAL A 75 8.62 16.02 -3.87
C VAL A 75 10.10 15.93 -3.49
N ASP A 76 10.94 16.73 -4.16
CA ASP A 76 12.39 16.72 -3.90
C ASP A 76 12.76 17.39 -2.57
N LYS A 77 11.86 18.22 -2.03
CA LYS A 77 12.08 18.96 -0.78
C LYS A 77 11.60 18.21 0.48
N ILE A 78 10.75 17.18 0.31
CA ILE A 78 10.24 16.39 1.42
C ILE A 78 11.11 15.15 1.59
N ARG A 79 11.52 14.91 2.82
CA ARG A 79 12.17 13.66 3.25
C ARG A 79 11.55 13.22 4.55
N THR A 80 11.09 11.97 4.59
CA THR A 80 10.68 11.33 5.84
C THR A 80 11.92 10.71 6.46
N VAL A 81 12.28 11.19 7.63
CA VAL A 81 13.38 10.63 8.42
C VAL A 81 12.76 9.83 9.56
N THR A 82 13.05 8.53 9.58
CA THR A 82 12.65 7.68 10.72
C THR A 82 13.49 8.04 11.93
N PRO A 83 12.90 8.14 13.14
CA PRO A 83 13.63 8.52 14.36
C PRO A 83 14.65 7.47 14.85
N THR A 84 14.70 6.33 14.20
CA THR A 84 15.65 5.24 14.48
C THR A 84 16.73 5.16 13.40
N LEU A 85 17.88 4.57 13.75
CA LEU A 85 18.94 4.24 12.77
C LEU A 85 18.32 3.65 11.50
N PRO A 86 18.74 4.10 10.31
CA PRO A 86 18.22 3.58 9.05
C PRO A 86 18.69 2.13 8.88
N LEU A 87 17.89 1.20 9.43
CA LEU A 87 18.05 -0.22 9.16
C LEU A 87 17.43 -0.52 7.79
N CYS A 88 18.10 -1.35 7.01
CA CYS A 88 17.51 -1.88 5.78
C CYS A 88 16.20 -2.59 6.13
N ALA A 89 15.14 -2.29 5.39
CA ALA A 89 13.89 -3.02 5.54
C ALA A 89 14.14 -4.50 5.19
N PRO A 90 13.74 -5.44 6.04
CA PRO A 90 13.91 -6.85 5.72
C PRO A 90 13.02 -7.22 4.54
N GLU A 91 13.53 -8.07 3.65
CA GLU A 91 12.75 -8.58 2.53
C GLU A 91 11.61 -9.47 3.04
N ILE A 92 10.42 -9.21 2.51
CA ILE A 92 9.22 -10.01 2.78
C ILE A 92 8.91 -10.80 1.52
N ASN A 93 8.66 -12.10 1.67
CA ASN A 93 8.23 -12.92 0.56
C ASN A 93 6.84 -12.48 0.09
N GLU A 94 6.73 -12.08 -1.18
CA GLU A 94 5.49 -11.52 -1.75
C GLU A 94 4.32 -12.49 -1.66
N VAL A 95 4.54 -13.80 -1.88
CA VAL A 95 3.49 -14.83 -1.79
C VAL A 95 2.94 -14.92 -0.37
N ILE A 96 3.82 -14.87 0.63
CA ILE A 96 3.42 -14.90 2.04
C ILE A 96 2.63 -13.64 2.41
N LEU A 97 3.10 -12.48 1.96
CA LEU A 97 2.42 -11.21 2.19
C LEU A 97 1.01 -11.23 1.59
N GLU A 98 0.87 -11.71 0.37
CA GLU A 98 -0.41 -11.83 -0.33
C GLU A 98 -1.41 -12.73 0.43
N GLN A 99 -0.97 -13.90 0.87
CA GLN A 99 -1.80 -14.80 1.68
C GLN A 99 -2.25 -14.18 3.00
N ILE A 100 -1.37 -13.44 3.67
CA ILE A 100 -1.70 -12.74 4.92
C ILE A 100 -2.71 -11.61 4.66
N GLN A 101 -2.52 -10.83 3.59
CA GLN A 101 -3.41 -9.74 3.22
C GLN A 101 -4.80 -10.27 2.83
N GLU A 102 -4.84 -11.35 2.07
CA GLU A 102 -6.11 -11.98 1.67
C GLU A 102 -6.86 -12.56 2.87
N ALA A 103 -6.14 -13.20 3.80
CA ALA A 103 -6.73 -13.71 5.04
C ALA A 103 -7.30 -12.60 5.92
N LEU A 104 -6.63 -11.43 5.99
CA LEU A 104 -7.14 -10.25 6.69
C LEU A 104 -8.38 -9.66 6.01
N LEU A 105 -8.41 -9.61 4.67
CA LEU A 105 -9.56 -9.11 3.91
C LEU A 105 -10.81 -9.99 4.03
N GLN A 106 -10.61 -11.30 4.14
CA GLN A 106 -11.68 -12.28 4.18
C GLN A 106 -12.04 -12.74 5.60
N ASP A 107 -11.38 -12.22 6.62
CA ASP A 107 -11.53 -12.67 8.01
C ASP A 107 -11.34 -14.19 8.16
N LYS A 108 -10.26 -14.72 7.53
CA LYS A 108 -9.92 -16.13 7.53
C LYS A 108 -8.69 -16.43 8.38
N GLN A 109 -8.63 -17.67 8.91
CA GLN A 109 -7.46 -18.14 9.63
C GLN A 109 -6.29 -18.41 8.68
N LEU A 110 -5.09 -18.38 9.25
CA LEU A 110 -3.84 -18.74 8.58
C LEU A 110 -3.20 -19.97 9.23
N GLU A 111 -2.76 -20.93 8.42
CA GLU A 111 -1.75 -21.89 8.81
C GLU A 111 -0.38 -21.37 8.39
N ALA A 112 0.52 -21.20 9.35
CA ALA A 112 1.79 -20.55 9.10
C ALA A 112 2.97 -21.26 9.78
N HIS A 113 4.13 -21.21 9.14
CA HIS A 113 5.41 -21.58 9.72
C HIS A 113 6.18 -20.30 10.05
N TYR A 114 6.47 -20.10 11.30
CA TYR A 114 7.11 -18.89 11.81
C TYR A 114 8.33 -19.21 12.67
N GLN A 115 9.43 -18.50 12.41
CA GLN A 115 10.65 -18.61 13.19
C GLN A 115 10.77 -17.41 14.15
N SER A 116 10.64 -17.66 15.46
CA SER A 116 10.86 -16.63 16.47
C SER A 116 12.35 -16.30 16.58
N SER A 117 12.68 -15.16 17.21
CA SER A 117 14.07 -14.79 17.47
C SER A 117 14.80 -15.75 18.42
N THR A 118 14.05 -16.53 19.17
CA THR A 118 14.58 -17.46 20.19
C THR A 118 14.55 -18.93 19.74
N SER A 119 13.93 -19.25 18.59
CA SER A 119 13.85 -20.63 18.09
C SER A 119 14.77 -20.84 16.89
N VAL A 120 15.46 -21.98 16.86
CA VAL A 120 16.34 -22.36 15.75
C VAL A 120 15.52 -22.81 14.55
N GLU A 121 14.37 -23.44 14.78
CA GLU A 121 13.50 -23.99 13.72
C GLU A 121 12.15 -23.27 13.66
N PRO A 122 11.56 -23.14 12.45
CA PRO A 122 10.21 -22.60 12.31
C PRO A 122 9.18 -23.55 12.94
N LYS A 123 8.26 -22.97 13.70
CA LYS A 123 7.14 -23.71 14.31
C LYS A 123 5.86 -23.47 13.52
N LYS A 124 5.01 -24.48 13.45
CA LYS A 124 3.67 -24.37 12.84
C LYS A 124 2.71 -23.71 13.83
N TYR A 125 1.98 -22.70 13.33
CA TYR A 125 0.95 -21.97 14.07
C TYR A 125 -0.35 -21.93 13.27
N ARG A 126 -1.47 -21.97 13.99
CA ARG A 126 -2.77 -21.57 13.46
C ARG A 126 -3.11 -20.21 14.05
N LEU A 127 -3.19 -19.21 13.17
CA LEU A 127 -3.32 -17.81 13.54
C LEU A 127 -4.68 -17.27 13.14
N ASN A 128 -5.25 -16.40 13.98
CA ASN A 128 -6.35 -15.52 13.62
C ASN A 128 -5.74 -14.14 13.34
N PRO A 129 -5.58 -13.74 12.07
CA PRO A 129 -5.01 -12.45 11.70
C PRO A 129 -5.98 -11.32 12.08
N LEU A 130 -5.46 -10.24 12.67
CA LEU A 130 -6.25 -9.13 13.15
C LEU A 130 -5.90 -7.80 12.46
N ALA A 131 -4.59 -7.54 12.27
CA ALA A 131 -4.13 -6.29 11.67
C ALA A 131 -2.69 -6.40 11.15
N LEU A 132 -2.34 -5.55 10.16
CA LEU A 132 -0.96 -5.25 9.80
C LEU A 132 -0.50 -3.99 10.52
N ILE A 133 0.71 -4.03 11.08
CA ILE A 133 1.31 -2.93 11.83
C ILE A 133 2.68 -2.62 11.25
N GLN A 134 2.86 -1.39 10.76
CA GLN A 134 4.17 -0.90 10.34
C GLN A 134 4.88 -0.24 11.52
N ARG A 135 6.06 -0.75 11.88
CA ARG A 135 6.90 -0.16 12.92
C ARG A 135 8.32 0.05 12.39
N GLY A 136 8.61 1.28 12.01
CA GLY A 136 9.85 1.60 11.30
C GLY A 136 9.95 0.79 10.00
N PRO A 137 11.09 0.13 9.71
CA PRO A 137 11.28 -0.65 8.49
C PRO A 137 10.63 -2.05 8.53
N VAL A 138 10.03 -2.44 9.66
CA VAL A 138 9.50 -3.80 9.85
C VAL A 138 7.98 -3.79 9.87
N THR A 139 7.37 -4.67 9.06
CA THR A 139 5.94 -4.94 9.06
C THR A 139 5.65 -6.15 9.93
N TYR A 140 4.63 -6.05 10.76
CA TYR A 140 4.17 -7.08 11.68
C TYR A 140 2.72 -7.46 11.38
N LEU A 141 2.41 -8.74 11.55
CA LEU A 141 1.05 -9.24 11.69
C LEU A 141 0.70 -9.28 13.18
N ALA A 142 -0.36 -8.58 13.57
CA ALA A 142 -1.02 -8.80 14.85
C ALA A 142 -2.00 -9.95 14.69
N ALA A 143 -1.86 -10.98 15.50
CA ALA A 143 -2.70 -12.18 15.43
C ALA A 143 -2.81 -12.84 16.80
N THR A 144 -3.88 -13.59 17.02
CA THR A 144 -3.96 -14.57 18.11
C THR A 144 -3.55 -15.95 17.62
N VAL A 145 -3.04 -16.77 18.53
CA VAL A 145 -2.63 -18.15 18.26
C VAL A 145 -3.64 -19.10 18.89
N GLN A 146 -4.30 -19.94 18.10
CA GLN A 146 -5.20 -20.93 18.68
C GLN A 146 -4.49 -21.91 19.63
N PRO A 147 -5.05 -22.24 20.80
CA PRO A 147 -6.37 -21.83 21.33
C PRO A 147 -6.36 -20.54 22.19
N PHE A 148 -5.27 -19.77 22.17
CA PHE A 148 -5.06 -18.62 23.05
C PHE A 148 -5.69 -17.35 22.46
N ALA A 149 -6.20 -16.48 23.34
CA ALA A 149 -6.78 -15.18 22.96
C ALA A 149 -5.75 -14.02 22.97
N ASP A 150 -4.54 -14.24 23.46
CA ASP A 150 -3.51 -13.21 23.55
C ASP A 150 -3.05 -12.76 22.17
N VAL A 151 -3.12 -11.45 21.93
CA VAL A 151 -2.61 -10.84 20.69
C VAL A 151 -1.09 -10.81 20.73
N ARG A 152 -0.48 -11.35 19.68
CA ARG A 152 0.98 -11.38 19.49
C ARG A 152 1.35 -10.72 18.17
N LEU A 153 2.58 -10.19 18.13
CA LEU A 153 3.13 -9.58 16.93
C LEU A 153 4.11 -10.54 16.25
N PHE A 154 3.87 -10.80 14.99
CA PHE A 154 4.68 -11.67 14.14
C PHE A 154 5.32 -10.84 13.04
N ALA A 155 6.65 -10.72 13.02
CA ALA A 155 7.36 -10.00 11.97
C ALA A 155 7.23 -10.74 10.63
N LEU A 156 6.75 -10.07 9.57
CA LEU A 156 6.42 -10.73 8.30
C LEU A 156 7.60 -11.45 7.66
N HIS A 157 8.78 -10.87 7.71
CA HIS A 157 10.01 -11.46 7.14
C HIS A 157 10.47 -12.76 7.81
N ARG A 158 9.85 -13.15 8.93
CA ARG A 158 10.17 -14.40 9.66
C ARG A 158 9.21 -15.55 9.38
N PHE A 159 8.22 -15.32 8.53
CA PHE A 159 7.40 -16.40 8.02
C PHE A 159 8.14 -17.14 6.91
N SER A 160 8.23 -18.46 7.02
CA SER A 160 8.73 -19.32 5.94
C SER A 160 7.59 -19.86 5.09
N LYS A 161 6.36 -19.91 5.63
CA LYS A 161 5.15 -20.32 4.94
C LYS A 161 3.93 -19.67 5.60
N ALA A 162 2.94 -19.28 4.79
CA ALA A 162 1.63 -18.87 5.25
C ALA A 162 0.59 -19.25 4.19
N ASP A 163 -0.43 -19.99 4.60
CA ASP A 163 -1.54 -20.38 3.74
C ASP A 163 -2.85 -19.96 4.42
N MET A 164 -3.70 -19.26 3.68
CA MET A 164 -5.05 -18.94 4.13
C MET A 164 -5.89 -20.22 4.16
N THR A 165 -6.64 -20.40 5.24
CA THR A 165 -7.56 -21.52 5.40
C THR A 165 -8.99 -21.15 4.98
N LYS A 166 -9.90 -22.10 4.93
CA LYS A 166 -11.33 -21.85 4.71
C LYS A 166 -12.06 -21.44 5.98
N GLU A 167 -11.44 -21.66 7.13
CA GLU A 167 -12.05 -21.41 8.45
C GLU A 167 -12.07 -19.91 8.74
N PRO A 168 -13.21 -19.37 9.27
CA PRO A 168 -13.27 -18.00 9.73
C PRO A 168 -12.39 -17.78 10.97
N ILE A 169 -11.98 -16.54 11.21
CA ILE A 169 -11.35 -16.18 12.48
C ILE A 169 -12.30 -16.46 13.64
N THR A 170 -11.76 -17.02 14.71
CA THR A 170 -12.49 -17.17 15.97
C THR A 170 -12.25 -15.93 16.81
N CYS A 171 -13.20 -14.98 16.83
CA CYS A 171 -13.24 -13.93 17.83
C CYS A 171 -13.67 -14.55 19.17
N GLN A 172 -12.80 -14.45 20.18
CA GLN A 172 -13.20 -14.60 21.58
C GLN A 172 -13.20 -13.24 22.25
#